data_5ac87c6440d190b8498945423466def2
#
_entry.id   5ac87c6440d190b8498945423466def2
#
_cell.length_a   1.000
_cell.length_b   1.000
_cell.length_c   1.000
_cell.angle_alpha   90.00
_cell.angle_beta   90.00
_cell.angle_gamma   90.00
#
_symmetry.space_group_name_H-M   'P 1'
#
loop_
_entity.id
_entity.type
_entity.pdbx_description
1 polymer ?
#
loop_
_entity_poly.entity_id
_entity_poly.type
_entity_poly.pdbx_seq_one_letter_code
_entity_poly.pdbx_strand_id
1 'polypeptide(L)'
;LVTGVQTCALPISENYLEAILMLSKKLPVVRSVDIANELGFKKSSVSIAMKKLRQENHITVTDAGFIYLTDSGKEIANMIYERHEFISKWLIELGVPEEIATDDACQMEHVISRESFNAIKEYVRTH
;
A
#
# COMPACT_ATOMS: atom_id res chain seq x y z
N LEU A 1 3.83 -14.91 -9.67
CA LEU A 1 3.68 -14.09 -9.35
C LEU A 1 2.61 -13.57 -8.60
N VAL A 2 2.45 -12.66 -8.56
CA VAL A 2 1.58 -12.07 -7.82
C VAL A 2 0.29 -12.31 -8.13
N THR A 3 -0.47 -12.49 -7.30
CA THR A 3 -1.73 -12.81 -7.53
C THR A 3 -2.59 -11.75 -7.20
N GLY A 4 -3.04 -11.08 -8.07
CA GLY A 4 -4.07 -10.12 -7.92
C GLY A 4 -3.68 -8.80 -7.37
N VAL A 5 -2.89 -8.75 -6.33
CA VAL A 5 -2.53 -7.47 -5.76
C VAL A 5 -1.05 -7.33 -5.73
N GLN A 6 -0.55 -6.27 -6.34
CA GLN A 6 0.84 -5.95 -6.26
C GLN A 6 1.03 -4.79 -5.33
N THR A 7 1.98 -4.93 -4.42
CA THR A 7 2.36 -3.84 -3.54
C THR A 7 3.37 -2.97 -4.27
N CYS A 8 3.20 -1.68 -4.21
CA CYS A 8 4.13 -0.74 -4.82
C CYS A 8 5.44 -0.73 -4.04
N ALA A 9 6.55 -0.89 -4.74
CA ALA A 9 7.87 -0.94 -4.12
C ALA A 9 8.53 0.43 -4.04
N LEU A 10 7.77 1.46 -3.72
CA LEU A 10 8.32 2.78 -3.45
C LEU A 10 8.51 2.93 -1.94
N PRO A 11 9.67 3.49 -1.49
CA PRO A 11 9.94 3.62 -0.05
C PRO A 11 9.17 4.76 0.59
N ILE A 12 7.86 4.69 0.53
CA ILE A 12 6.95 5.70 1.07
C ILE A 12 6.16 5.06 2.20
N SER A 13 5.95 5.81 3.29
CA SER A 13 5.24 5.29 4.47
C SER A 13 3.94 4.59 4.13
N GLU A 14 3.16 5.16 3.21
CA GLU A 14 1.88 4.59 2.82
C GLU A 14 2.03 3.19 2.21
N ASN A 15 3.09 2.97 1.45
CA ASN A 15 3.35 1.66 0.85
C ASN A 15 3.75 0.63 1.88
N TYR A 16 4.48 1.03 2.92
CA TYR A 16 4.80 0.12 4.02
C TYR A 16 3.52 -0.30 4.74
N LEU A 17 2.61 0.64 4.97
CA LEU A 17 1.34 0.32 5.64
C LEU A 17 0.50 -0.61 4.78
N GLU A 18 0.46 -0.38 3.48
CA GLU A 18 -0.26 -1.26 2.57
C GLU A 18 0.35 -2.66 2.56
N ALA A 19 1.68 -2.75 2.55
CA ALA A 19 2.36 -4.05 2.59
C ALA A 19 2.01 -4.81 3.86
N ILE A 20 1.98 -4.14 5.01
CA ILE A 20 1.60 -4.76 6.27
C ILE A 20 0.16 -5.29 6.18
N LEU A 21 -0.75 -4.49 5.62
CA LEU A 21 -2.13 -4.90 5.45
C LEU A 21 -2.23 -6.17 4.60
N MET A 22 -1.55 -6.19 3.47
CA MET A 22 -1.59 -7.33 2.56
C MET A 22 -0.97 -8.57 3.20
N LEU A 23 0.18 -8.41 3.87
CA LEU A 23 0.85 -9.53 4.53
C LEU A 23 0.03 -10.08 5.68
N SER A 24 -0.69 -9.22 6.41
CA SER A 24 -1.52 -9.67 7.53
C SER A 24 -2.67 -10.58 7.08
N LYS A 25 -3.02 -10.54 5.80
CA LYS A 25 -4.05 -11.42 5.24
C LYS A 25 -3.49 -12.79 4.87
N LYS A 26 -2.17 -12.90 4.72
CA LYS A 26 -1.51 -14.13 4.29
C LYS A 26 -0.78 -14.85 5.42
N LEU A 27 -0.25 -14.10 6.37
CA LEU A 27 0.60 -14.63 7.42
C LEU A 27 -0.09 -14.53 8.77
N PRO A 28 0.17 -15.48 9.67
CA PRO A 28 -0.39 -15.39 11.03
C PRO A 28 0.16 -14.19 11.79
N VAL A 29 1.41 -13.82 11.56
CA VAL A 29 2.02 -12.61 12.13
C VAL A 29 2.94 -11.99 11.10
N VAL A 30 3.13 -10.66 11.19
CA VAL A 30 4.00 -9.94 10.27
C VAL A 30 5.20 -9.40 11.04
N ARG A 31 6.38 -9.59 10.49
CA ARG A 31 7.63 -9.07 11.05
C ARG A 31 8.34 -8.22 10.01
N SER A 32 9.34 -7.45 10.45
CA SER A 32 10.11 -6.60 9.53
C SER A 32 10.72 -7.39 8.36
N VAL A 33 11.17 -8.63 8.62
CA VAL A 33 11.77 -9.45 7.57
C VAL A 33 10.75 -9.77 6.48
N ASP A 34 9.49 -9.95 6.85
CA ASP A 34 8.44 -10.25 5.88
C ASP A 34 8.23 -9.06 4.96
N ILE A 35 8.25 -7.84 5.52
CA ILE A 35 8.10 -6.62 4.76
C ILE A 35 9.30 -6.42 3.83
N ALA A 36 10.50 -6.65 4.35
CA ALA A 36 11.72 -6.52 3.55
C ALA A 36 11.69 -7.46 2.34
N ASN A 37 11.27 -8.70 2.56
CA ASN A 37 11.18 -9.68 1.49
C ASN A 37 10.09 -9.30 0.47
N GLU A 38 8.96 -8.82 0.96
CA GLU A 38 7.84 -8.46 0.09
C GLU A 38 8.21 -7.28 -0.82
N LEU A 39 8.86 -6.26 -0.27
CA LEU A 39 9.17 -5.04 -1.01
C LEU A 39 10.55 -5.05 -1.67
N GLY A 40 11.39 -6.02 -1.34
CA GLY A 40 12.74 -6.08 -1.90
C GLY A 40 13.67 -5.05 -1.33
N PHE A 41 13.43 -4.60 -0.09
CA PHE A 41 14.26 -3.59 0.55
C PHE A 41 15.22 -4.21 1.56
N LYS A 42 16.26 -3.46 1.93
CA LYS A 42 17.19 -3.90 2.96
C LYS A 42 16.51 -3.90 4.32
N LYS A 43 16.88 -4.86 5.16
CA LYS A 43 16.30 -4.96 6.51
C LYS A 43 16.53 -3.68 7.32
N SER A 44 17.69 -3.05 7.16
CA SER A 44 17.99 -1.80 7.89
C SER A 44 17.05 -0.67 7.48
N SER A 45 16.73 -0.58 6.19
CA SER A 45 15.79 0.44 5.70
C SER A 45 14.39 0.21 6.25
N VAL A 46 13.96 -1.04 6.28
CA VAL A 46 12.64 -1.40 6.80
C VAL A 46 12.57 -1.11 8.30
N SER A 47 13.64 -1.40 9.04
CA SER A 47 13.67 -1.13 10.48
C SER A 47 13.51 0.35 10.77
N ILE A 48 14.16 1.21 9.98
CA ILE A 48 14.03 2.66 10.14
C ILE A 48 12.59 3.10 9.85
N ALA A 49 12.00 2.56 8.78
CA ALA A 49 10.62 2.89 8.41
C ALA A 49 9.63 2.43 9.50
N MET A 50 9.84 1.25 10.06
CA MET A 50 8.96 0.74 11.11
C MET A 50 9.05 1.58 12.37
N LYS A 51 10.26 2.04 12.71
CA LYS A 51 10.44 2.92 13.86
C LYS A 51 9.66 4.22 13.67
N LYS A 52 9.73 4.79 12.48
CA LYS A 52 9.00 6.02 12.16
C LYS A 52 7.49 5.82 12.25
N LEU A 53 6.98 4.74 11.64
CA LEU A 53 5.56 4.43 11.67
C LEU A 53 5.06 4.19 13.09
N ARG A 54 5.89 3.56 13.93
CA ARG A 54 5.56 3.34 15.32
C ARG A 54 5.49 4.66 16.08
N GLN A 55 6.41 5.57 15.83
CA GLN A 55 6.41 6.89 16.45
C GLN A 55 5.18 7.71 16.04
N GLU A 56 4.70 7.50 14.82
CA GLU A 56 3.51 8.18 14.31
C GLU A 56 2.21 7.48 14.73
N ASN A 57 2.31 6.39 15.47
CA ASN A 57 1.17 5.62 15.97
C ASN A 57 0.33 4.96 14.87
N HIS A 58 0.96 4.63 13.75
CA HIS A 58 0.28 3.91 12.67
C HIS A 58 0.45 2.41 12.80
N ILE A 59 1.43 1.97 13.59
CA ILE A 59 1.64 0.55 13.89
C ILE A 59 2.03 0.39 15.35
N THR A 60 1.85 -0.83 15.85
CA THR A 60 2.42 -1.27 17.12
C THR A 60 3.37 -2.42 16.82
N VAL A 61 4.38 -2.58 17.66
CA VAL A 61 5.35 -3.67 17.54
C VAL A 61 5.47 -4.33 18.90
N THR A 62 5.23 -5.64 18.96
CA THR A 62 5.33 -6.37 20.22
C THR A 62 6.79 -6.66 20.55
N ASP A 63 7.03 -7.15 21.79
CA ASP A 63 8.38 -7.54 22.20
C ASP A 63 8.95 -8.64 21.30
N ALA A 64 8.09 -9.49 20.75
CA ALA A 64 8.52 -10.55 19.83
C ALA A 64 8.75 -10.03 18.41
N GLY A 65 8.51 -8.74 18.16
CA GLY A 65 8.72 -8.15 16.85
C GLY A 65 7.53 -8.29 15.91
N PHE A 66 6.35 -8.63 16.44
CA PHE A 66 5.15 -8.75 15.62
C PHE A 66 4.55 -7.37 15.38
N ILE A 67 4.26 -7.06 14.13
CA ILE A 67 3.78 -5.74 13.70
C ILE A 67 2.28 -5.79 13.44
N TYR A 68 1.56 -4.83 14.02
CA TYR A 68 0.13 -4.71 13.82
C TYR A 68 -0.21 -3.27 13.42
N LEU A 69 -1.17 -3.11 12.51
CA LEU A 69 -1.67 -1.80 12.15
C LEU A 69 -2.60 -1.29 13.26
N THR A 70 -2.47 -0.01 13.59
CA THR A 70 -3.47 0.66 14.43
C THR A 70 -4.66 1.03 13.55
N ASP A 71 -5.71 1.59 14.13
CA ASP A 71 -6.86 2.02 13.35
C ASP A 71 -6.45 3.05 12.30
N SER A 72 -5.60 4.02 12.67
CA SER A 72 -5.14 5.02 11.70
C SER A 72 -4.28 4.39 10.62
N GLY A 73 -3.44 3.41 10.97
CA GLY A 73 -2.63 2.70 9.99
C GLY A 73 -3.48 1.92 9.00
N LYS A 74 -4.54 1.26 9.49
CA LYS A 74 -5.48 0.55 8.64
C LYS A 74 -6.21 1.49 7.69
N GLU A 75 -6.61 2.64 8.18
CA GLU A 75 -7.32 3.62 7.37
C GLU A 75 -6.46 4.09 6.21
N ILE A 76 -5.19 4.41 6.49
CA ILE A 76 -4.26 4.84 5.43
C ILE A 76 -4.00 3.70 4.45
N ALA A 77 -3.75 2.49 4.97
CA ALA A 77 -3.48 1.34 4.11
C ALA A 77 -4.65 1.02 3.19
N ASN A 78 -5.87 1.05 3.72
CA ASN A 78 -7.06 0.79 2.92
C ASN A 78 -7.30 1.89 1.88
N MET A 79 -7.03 3.14 2.23
CA MET A 79 -7.17 4.24 1.29
C MET A 79 -6.23 4.05 0.10
N ILE A 80 -4.97 3.72 0.36
CA ILE A 80 -3.99 3.53 -0.71
C ILE A 80 -4.34 2.31 -1.54
N TYR A 81 -4.79 1.22 -0.91
CA TYR A 81 -5.20 0.03 -1.62
C TYR A 81 -6.38 0.33 -2.56
N GLU A 82 -7.38 1.05 -2.07
CA GLU A 82 -8.53 1.42 -2.90
C GLU A 82 -8.10 2.25 -4.09
N ARG A 83 -7.23 3.23 -3.86
CA ARG A 83 -6.74 4.07 -4.96
C ARG A 83 -5.98 3.26 -5.98
N HIS A 84 -5.12 2.37 -5.53
CA HIS A 84 -4.34 1.53 -6.43
C HIS A 84 -5.24 0.68 -7.31
N GLU A 85 -6.20 -0.02 -6.69
CA GLU A 85 -7.11 -0.88 -7.42
C GLU A 85 -7.94 -0.11 -8.43
N PHE A 86 -8.48 1.02 -8.01
CA PHE A 86 -9.33 1.81 -8.89
C PHE A 86 -8.54 2.40 -10.05
N ILE A 87 -7.41 3.03 -9.78
CA ILE A 87 -6.64 3.73 -10.82
C ILE A 87 -6.08 2.74 -11.83
N SER A 88 -5.50 1.62 -11.37
CA SER A 88 -4.96 0.63 -12.30
C SER A 88 -6.05 0.05 -13.19
N LYS A 89 -7.19 -0.29 -12.62
CA LYS A 89 -8.30 -0.83 -13.39
C LYS A 89 -8.84 0.18 -14.41
N TRP A 90 -8.98 1.42 -13.99
CA TRP A 90 -9.46 2.50 -14.86
C TRP A 90 -8.53 2.69 -16.05
N LEU A 91 -7.23 2.75 -15.80
CA LEU A 91 -6.26 2.90 -16.89
C LEU A 91 -6.30 1.71 -17.85
N ILE A 92 -6.45 0.49 -17.33
CA ILE A 92 -6.56 -0.70 -18.16
C ILE A 92 -7.81 -0.61 -19.04
N GLU A 93 -8.91 -0.15 -18.48
CA GLU A 93 -10.16 0.00 -19.24
C GLU A 93 -10.03 1.06 -20.33
N LEU A 94 -9.16 2.04 -20.14
CA LEU A 94 -8.88 3.04 -21.17
C LEU A 94 -7.94 2.55 -22.25
N GLY A 95 -7.40 1.35 -22.08
CA GLY A 95 -6.52 0.76 -23.09
C GLY A 95 -5.04 0.77 -22.74
N VAL A 96 -4.70 1.17 -21.50
CA VAL A 96 -3.30 1.17 -21.06
C VAL A 96 -2.88 -0.26 -20.72
N PRO A 97 -1.72 -0.72 -21.22
CA PRO A 97 -1.23 -2.06 -20.88
C PRO A 97 -1.12 -2.25 -19.36
N GLU A 98 -1.40 -3.44 -18.88
CA GLU A 98 -1.46 -3.72 -17.46
C GLU A 98 -0.21 -3.30 -16.69
N GLU A 99 0.97 -3.60 -17.21
CA GLU A 99 2.22 -3.23 -16.53
C GLU A 99 2.34 -1.72 -16.35
N ILE A 100 2.04 -0.98 -17.41
CA ILE A 100 2.12 0.48 -17.37
C ILE A 100 1.07 1.05 -16.44
N ALA A 101 -0.15 0.53 -16.52
CA ALA A 101 -1.25 0.98 -15.67
C ALA A 101 -0.92 0.76 -14.19
N THR A 102 -0.34 -0.38 -13.84
CA THR A 102 0.05 -0.69 -12.48
C THR A 102 1.14 0.25 -11.98
N ASP A 103 2.16 0.49 -12.81
CA ASP A 103 3.25 1.39 -12.43
C ASP A 103 2.76 2.83 -12.25
N ASP A 104 1.90 3.30 -13.15
CA ASP A 104 1.36 4.64 -13.05
C ASP A 104 0.47 4.78 -11.81
N ALA A 105 -0.35 3.78 -11.54
CA ALA A 105 -1.20 3.79 -10.36
C ALA A 105 -0.38 3.87 -9.08
N CYS A 106 0.75 3.16 -9.03
CA CYS A 106 1.64 3.19 -7.87
C CYS A 106 2.13 4.60 -7.55
N GLN A 107 2.24 5.44 -8.56
CA GLN A 107 2.68 6.82 -8.33
C GLN A 107 1.51 7.75 -8.12
N MET A 108 0.45 7.62 -8.90
CA MET A 108 -0.70 8.52 -8.84
C MET A 108 -1.42 8.44 -7.50
N GLU A 109 -1.46 7.27 -6.89
CA GLU A 109 -2.22 7.06 -5.66
C GLU A 109 -1.71 7.91 -4.49
N HIS A 110 -0.47 8.36 -4.55
CA HIS A 110 0.13 9.14 -3.47
C HIS A 110 0.02 10.65 -3.67
N VAL A 111 -0.30 11.09 -4.88
CA VAL A 111 -0.30 12.53 -5.18
C VAL A 111 -1.67 13.11 -5.48
N ILE A 112 -2.64 12.26 -5.77
CA ILE A 112 -3.97 12.73 -6.13
C ILE A 112 -4.75 13.14 -4.86
N SER A 113 -5.44 14.27 -4.92
CA SER A 113 -6.24 14.71 -3.79
C SER A 113 -7.49 13.84 -3.64
N ARG A 114 -8.08 13.88 -2.44
CA ARG A 114 -9.34 13.17 -2.20
C ARG A 114 -10.43 13.69 -3.13
N GLU A 115 -10.49 14.99 -3.30
CA GLU A 115 -11.50 15.62 -4.15
C GLU A 115 -11.39 15.15 -5.60
N SER A 116 -10.17 15.15 -6.14
CA SER A 116 -9.95 14.71 -7.51
C SER A 116 -10.24 13.22 -7.67
N PHE A 117 -9.79 12.42 -6.71
CA PHE A 117 -10.03 10.97 -6.77
C PHE A 117 -11.52 10.66 -6.73
N ASN A 118 -12.26 11.30 -5.83
CA ASN A 118 -13.71 11.08 -5.73
C ASN A 118 -14.44 11.53 -6.99
N ALA A 119 -14.00 12.65 -7.59
CA ALA A 119 -14.59 13.13 -8.84
C ALA A 119 -14.39 12.14 -9.98
N ILE A 120 -13.19 11.58 -10.09
CA ILE A 120 -12.89 10.57 -11.12
C ILE A 120 -13.72 9.31 -10.88
N LYS A 121 -13.81 8.84 -9.63
CA LYS A 121 -14.61 7.67 -9.30
C LYS A 121 -16.07 7.87 -9.70
N GLU A 122 -16.61 9.03 -9.39
CA GLU A 122 -18.01 9.32 -9.71
C GLU A 122 -18.23 9.34 -11.22
N TYR A 123 -17.32 9.96 -11.96
CA TYR A 123 -17.44 10.02 -13.42
C TYR A 123 -17.40 8.62 -14.03
N VAL A 124 -16.44 7.80 -13.59
CA VAL A 124 -16.30 6.44 -14.12
C VAL A 124 -17.54 5.59 -13.79
N ARG A 125 -18.09 5.77 -12.58
CA ARG A 125 -19.26 5.02 -12.15
C ARG A 125 -20.49 5.32 -13.03
N THR A 126 -20.59 6.55 -13.51
CA THR A 126 -21.78 6.99 -14.26
C THR A 126 -21.59 6.98 -15.78
N HIS A 127 -20.41 6.67 -16.23
CA HIS A 127 -20.10 6.61 -17.66
C HIS A 127 -19.50 5.27 -18.03
#